data_244f40a98e4c86df2bbc0709a2758fba
#
_entry.id   244f40a98e4c86df2bbc0709a2758fba
#
_cell.length_a   1.000
_cell.length_b   1.000
_cell.length_c   1.000
_cell.angle_alpha   90.00
_cell.angle_beta   90.00
_cell.angle_gamma   90.00
#
_symmetry.space_group_name_H-M   'P 1'
#
loop_
_entity.id
_entity.type
_entity.pdbx_description
1 polymer ?
#
loop_
_entity_poly.entity_id
_entity_poly.type
_entity_poly.pdbx_seq_one_letter_code
_entity_poly.pdbx_strand_id
1 'polypeptide(L)'
;MTWKDSLPKKPRESLEELLHDTEQHEQAYMSAENPSVGQMWVAMSIMNQRLQKMEQLVKAQRKALNDLEIDVEVDKHIDEDLKSSLKRY
;
A
#
# COMPACT_ATOMS: atom_id res chain seq x y z
N MET A 1 -20.79 15.33 -13.81
CA MET A 1 -19.57 14.50 -14.03
C MET A 1 -18.39 15.06 -13.26
N THR A 2 -17.72 14.21 -12.53
CA THR A 2 -16.50 14.59 -11.80
C THR A 2 -15.28 14.10 -12.58
N TRP A 3 -14.12 14.63 -12.23
CA TRP A 3 -12.86 14.21 -12.82
C TRP A 3 -12.61 12.70 -12.66
N LYS A 4 -13.21 12.09 -11.63
CA LYS A 4 -13.10 10.63 -11.37
C LYS A 4 -13.67 9.81 -12.50
N ASP A 5 -14.72 10.30 -13.16
CA ASP A 5 -15.35 9.60 -14.28
C ASP A 5 -14.44 9.54 -15.50
N SER A 6 -13.42 10.40 -15.56
CA SER A 6 -12.41 10.40 -16.62
C SER A 6 -11.33 9.34 -16.42
N LEU A 7 -11.27 8.72 -15.25
CA LEU A 7 -10.27 7.68 -14.97
C LEU A 7 -10.64 6.35 -15.63
N PRO A 8 -9.65 5.56 -16.09
CA PRO A 8 -9.89 4.18 -16.49
C PRO A 8 -10.54 3.38 -15.35
N LYS A 9 -11.18 2.28 -15.71
CA LYS A 9 -11.98 1.49 -14.76
C LYS A 9 -11.21 1.07 -13.50
N LYS A 10 -10.02 0.50 -13.67
CA LYS A 10 -9.25 -0.02 -12.53
C LYS A 10 -8.79 1.07 -11.55
N PRO A 11 -8.16 2.17 -12.01
CA PRO A 11 -7.84 3.27 -11.11
C PRO A 11 -9.06 3.90 -10.44
N ARG A 12 -10.18 4.01 -11.16
CA ARG A 12 -11.42 4.56 -10.61
C ARG A 12 -11.95 3.68 -9.48
N GLU A 13 -12.02 2.37 -9.68
CA GLU A 13 -12.47 1.42 -8.66
C GLU A 13 -11.56 1.45 -7.44
N SER A 14 -10.25 1.52 -7.66
CA SER A 14 -9.26 1.61 -6.58
C SER A 14 -9.44 2.89 -5.77
N LEU A 15 -9.67 4.02 -6.44
CA LEU A 15 -9.91 5.30 -5.79
C LEU A 15 -11.19 5.28 -4.97
N GLU A 16 -12.28 4.74 -5.53
CA GLU A 16 -13.57 4.64 -4.84
C GLU A 16 -13.47 3.77 -3.60
N GLU A 17 -12.75 2.66 -3.70
CA GLU A 17 -12.49 1.79 -2.56
C GLU A 17 -11.71 2.52 -1.46
N LEU A 18 -10.67 3.25 -1.84
CA LEU A 18 -9.87 4.01 -0.89
C LEU A 18 -10.69 5.11 -0.21
N LEU A 19 -11.50 5.82 -0.97
CA LEU A 19 -12.39 6.86 -0.42
C LEU A 19 -13.40 6.26 0.55
N HIS A 20 -13.95 5.09 0.21
CA HIS A 20 -14.86 4.37 1.10
C HIS A 20 -14.17 4.01 2.42
N ASP A 21 -12.92 3.54 2.35
CA ASP A 21 -12.15 3.19 3.55
C ASP A 21 -11.84 4.42 4.41
N THR A 22 -11.69 5.62 3.82
CA THR A 22 -11.48 6.84 4.58
C THR A 22 -12.73 7.27 5.36
N GLU A 23 -13.92 6.85 4.95
CA GLU A 23 -15.18 7.23 5.61
C GLU A 23 -15.23 6.79 7.07
N GLN A 24 -14.52 5.73 7.42
CA GLN A 24 -14.41 5.29 8.81
C GLN A 24 -13.74 6.33 9.72
N HIS A 25 -13.03 7.28 9.13
CA HIS A 25 -12.31 8.33 9.84
C HIS A 25 -12.89 9.72 9.55
N GLU A 26 -14.16 9.77 9.11
CA GLU A 26 -14.83 11.00 8.70
C GLU A 26 -14.82 12.07 9.78
N GLN A 27 -15.07 11.69 11.04
CA GLN A 27 -15.05 12.66 12.14
C GLN A 27 -13.70 13.36 12.26
N ALA A 28 -12.62 12.63 12.05
CA ALA A 28 -11.26 13.19 12.14
C ALA A 28 -10.99 14.19 11.02
N TYR A 29 -11.21 13.81 9.76
CA TYR A 29 -10.87 14.72 8.66
C TYR A 29 -11.87 15.85 8.46
N MET A 30 -13.14 15.66 8.88
CA MET A 30 -14.13 16.74 8.79
C MET A 30 -13.84 17.87 9.78
N SER A 31 -13.07 17.63 10.84
CA SER A 31 -12.65 18.67 11.76
C SER A 31 -11.41 19.44 11.29
N ALA A 32 -10.78 19.04 10.19
CA ALA A 32 -9.64 19.74 9.62
C ALA A 32 -10.08 21.07 8.98
N GLU A 33 -9.17 22.04 8.87
CA GLU A 33 -9.44 23.30 8.19
C GLU A 33 -9.91 23.09 6.76
N ASN A 34 -9.32 22.10 6.07
CA ASN A 34 -9.74 21.68 4.73
C ASN A 34 -10.03 20.17 4.77
N PRO A 35 -11.31 19.79 4.87
CA PRO A 35 -11.67 18.38 4.96
C PRO A 35 -11.19 17.52 3.79
N SER A 36 -11.15 18.06 2.59
CA SER A 36 -10.63 17.32 1.42
C SER A 36 -9.17 16.96 1.58
N VAL A 37 -8.36 17.91 2.05
CA VAL A 37 -6.93 17.66 2.32
C VAL A 37 -6.79 16.70 3.50
N GLY A 38 -7.59 16.85 4.55
CA GLY A 38 -7.61 15.91 5.67
C GLY A 38 -7.92 14.50 5.21
N GLN A 39 -8.91 14.34 4.34
CA GLN A 39 -9.25 13.04 3.76
C GLN A 39 -8.07 12.44 2.96
N MET A 40 -7.33 13.26 2.22
CA MET A 40 -6.12 12.82 1.51
C MET A 40 -5.08 12.27 2.48
N TRP A 41 -4.82 12.97 3.59
CA TRP A 41 -3.87 12.49 4.59
C TRP A 41 -4.32 11.19 5.23
N VAL A 42 -5.61 11.05 5.51
CA VAL A 42 -6.18 9.79 6.01
C VAL A 42 -5.97 8.67 5.00
N ALA A 43 -6.24 8.93 3.73
CA ALA A 43 -6.02 7.95 2.65
C ALA A 43 -4.55 7.50 2.59
N MET A 44 -3.62 8.44 2.69
CA MET A 44 -2.19 8.15 2.70
C MET A 44 -1.79 7.30 3.92
N SER A 45 -2.38 7.60 5.08
CA SER A 45 -2.16 6.82 6.29
C SER A 45 -2.63 5.37 6.14
N ILE A 46 -3.82 5.17 5.56
CA ILE A 46 -4.36 3.83 5.27
C ILE A 46 -3.42 3.08 4.32
N MET A 47 -2.97 3.73 3.26
CA MET A 47 -2.03 3.13 2.31
C MET A 47 -0.73 2.73 2.98
N ASN A 48 -0.19 3.59 3.84
CA ASN A 48 1.03 3.30 4.58
C ASN A 48 0.87 2.09 5.50
N GLN A 49 -0.27 1.99 6.20
CA GLN A 49 -0.58 0.83 7.04
C GLN A 49 -0.63 -0.47 6.22
N ARG A 50 -1.24 -0.42 5.05
CA ARG A 50 -1.31 -1.59 4.15
C ARG A 50 0.07 -2.01 3.68
N LEU A 51 0.92 -1.04 3.32
CA LEU A 51 2.31 -1.32 2.94
C LEU A 51 3.09 -1.96 4.08
N GLN A 52 2.94 -1.46 5.31
CA GLN A 52 3.58 -2.03 6.48
C GLN A 52 3.15 -3.47 6.74
N LYS A 53 1.85 -3.75 6.60
CA LYS A 53 1.32 -5.11 6.73
C LYS A 53 1.90 -6.04 5.68
N MET A 54 2.01 -5.58 4.42
CA MET A 54 2.61 -6.36 3.35
C MET A 54 4.08 -6.65 3.63
N GLU A 55 4.83 -5.67 4.11
CA GLU A 55 6.23 -5.86 4.50
C GLU A 55 6.38 -6.91 5.58
N GLN A 56 5.52 -6.86 6.61
CA GLN A 56 5.51 -7.85 7.69
C GLN A 56 5.18 -9.24 7.17
N LEU A 57 4.22 -9.33 6.24
CA LEU A 57 3.83 -10.60 5.63
C LEU A 57 4.97 -11.20 4.83
N VAL A 58 5.66 -10.38 4.04
CA VAL A 58 6.83 -10.83 3.26
C VAL A 58 7.93 -11.33 4.19
N LYS A 59 8.22 -10.61 5.27
CA LYS A 59 9.21 -11.02 6.26
C LYS A 59 8.83 -12.35 6.93
N ALA A 60 7.55 -12.52 7.26
CA ALA A 60 7.05 -13.75 7.86
C ALA A 60 7.17 -14.93 6.90
N GLN A 61 6.83 -14.73 5.63
CA GLN A 61 6.97 -15.75 4.59
C GLN A 61 8.44 -16.13 4.38
N ARG A 62 9.33 -15.13 4.36
CA ARG A 62 10.77 -15.38 4.21
C ARG A 62 11.29 -16.19 5.39
N LYS A 63 10.89 -15.87 6.61
CA LYS A 63 11.27 -16.60 7.80
C LYS A 63 10.77 -18.03 7.75
N ALA A 64 9.52 -18.25 7.35
CA ALA A 64 8.95 -19.58 7.21
C ALA A 64 9.72 -20.44 6.20
N LEU A 65 10.12 -19.85 5.07
CA LEU A 65 10.93 -20.53 4.07
C LEU A 65 12.31 -20.91 4.61
N ASN A 66 12.95 -20.01 5.36
CA ASN A 66 14.24 -20.26 5.99
C ASN A 66 14.13 -21.36 7.05
N ASP A 67 13.06 -21.36 7.86
CA ASP A 67 12.83 -22.37 8.90
C ASP A 67 12.59 -23.75 8.29
N LEU A 68 12.08 -23.82 7.07
CA LEU A 68 11.90 -25.09 6.34
C LEU A 68 13.16 -25.51 5.60
N GLU A 69 14.26 -24.77 5.74
CA GLU A 69 15.53 -25.00 5.05
C GLU A 69 15.35 -25.03 3.51
N ILE A 70 14.32 -24.37 3.02
CA ILE A 70 14.10 -24.25 1.59
C ILE A 70 14.99 -23.14 1.06
N ASP A 71 16.07 -23.57 0.49
CA ASP A 71 16.94 -22.90 -0.48
C ASP A 71 17.34 -21.44 -0.15
N VAL A 72 18.45 -21.33 0.56
CA VAL A 72 19.15 -20.07 0.80
C VAL A 72 19.44 -19.32 -0.50
N GLU A 73 19.60 -20.02 -1.62
CA GLU A 73 19.83 -19.42 -2.93
C GLU A 73 18.62 -18.63 -3.44
N VAL A 74 17.39 -19.09 -3.16
CA VAL A 74 16.16 -18.37 -3.54
C VAL A 74 16.11 -17.03 -2.84
N ASP A 75 16.38 -16.98 -1.54
CA ASP A 75 16.38 -15.74 -0.77
C ASP A 75 17.45 -14.77 -1.29
N LYS A 76 18.64 -15.26 -1.54
CA LYS A 76 19.74 -14.50 -2.11
C LYS A 76 19.39 -13.95 -3.50
N HIS A 77 18.73 -14.75 -4.32
CA HIS A 77 18.31 -14.35 -5.66
C HIS A 77 17.25 -13.24 -5.61
N ILE A 78 16.29 -13.34 -4.70
CA ILE A 78 15.27 -12.31 -4.49
C ILE A 78 15.91 -11.00 -4.05
N ASP A 79 16.87 -11.05 -3.13
CA ASP A 79 17.58 -9.85 -2.67
C ASP A 79 18.38 -9.18 -3.81
N GLU A 80 19.00 -9.97 -4.67
CA GLU A 80 19.71 -9.47 -5.84
C GLU A 80 18.76 -8.79 -6.83
N ASP A 81 17.58 -9.38 -7.07
CA ASP A 81 16.56 -8.80 -7.94
C ASP A 81 16.03 -7.49 -7.39
N LEU A 82 15.79 -7.41 -6.09
CA LEU A 82 15.36 -6.19 -5.43
C LEU A 82 16.41 -5.09 -5.53
N LYS A 83 17.67 -5.41 -5.27
CA LYS A 83 18.78 -4.46 -5.41
C LYS A 83 18.92 -3.97 -6.84
N SER A 84 18.77 -4.87 -7.80
CA SER A 84 18.82 -4.54 -9.22
C SER A 84 17.68 -3.60 -9.61
N SER A 85 16.46 -3.84 -9.12
CA SER A 85 15.32 -2.97 -9.35
C SER A 85 15.52 -1.58 -8.75
N LEU A 86 16.06 -1.51 -7.53
CA LEU A 86 16.31 -0.23 -6.85
C LEU A 86 17.38 0.59 -7.55
N LYS A 87 18.37 -0.05 -8.15
CA LYS A 87 19.42 0.65 -8.89
C LYS A 87 18.94 1.29 -10.18
N ARG A 88 17.82 0.84 -10.73
CA ARG A 88 17.22 1.38 -11.95
C ARG A 88 16.47 2.68 -11.72
N TYR A 89 16.15 2.96 -10.47
CA TYR A 89 15.45 4.14 -10.06
C TYR A 89 16.37 5.08 -9.29
#